data_ea91921b69a086e0402c00b9de4f0f9d
#
_entry.id   ea91921b69a086e0402c00b9de4f0f9d
#
_cell.length_a   1.000
_cell.length_b   1.000
_cell.length_c   1.000
_cell.angle_alpha   90.00
_cell.angle_beta   90.00
_cell.angle_gamma   90.00
#
_symmetry.space_group_name_H-M   'P 1'
#
loop_
_entity.id
_entity.type
_entity.pdbx_description
1 polymer ?
#
loop_
_entity_poly.entity_id
_entity_poly.type
_entity_poly.pdbx_seq_one_letter_code
_entity_poly.pdbx_strand_id
1 'polypeptide(L)'
;ARVDVTASRACDNSSAEMHTTIYSISESPKNGQIIWVGTDDGNVQITRDGAKTWTNVVANVSGLAKNSWVSTIEASRFDEATAYATFDRHTFGDMRPYVYKTTDYGQTWSALPAQDSGVRGYAHVIKEDTVNRDVLFLGTEFGLWISVDGGLRWAQYKGTDFPSVPVDDIAMQARESDLVLATHGRGIWVVDDISPLRALSPEVMTKDATLLPGRPSIQYFDVEGGWPEGDETFRGRNRPADAQITYY
;
A
#
# COMPACT_ATOMS: atom_id res chain seq x y z
N ALA A 1 2.37 1.63 30.42
CA ALA A 1 1.72 2.92 30.45
C ALA A 1 0.22 2.70 30.55
N ARG A 2 -0.42 3.14 31.62
CA ARG A 2 -1.88 3.17 31.70
C ARG A 2 -2.36 4.17 30.65
N VAL A 3 -3.13 3.70 29.69
CA VAL A 3 -4.00 4.57 28.90
C VAL A 3 -4.98 5.17 29.90
N ASP A 4 -4.95 6.47 30.06
CA ASP A 4 -5.87 7.18 30.93
C ASP A 4 -7.24 7.23 30.25
N VAL A 5 -8.11 6.32 30.61
CA VAL A 5 -9.49 6.19 30.09
C VAL A 5 -10.43 7.00 30.98
N THR A 6 -10.11 8.27 31.23
CA THR A 6 -11.00 9.19 31.97
C THR A 6 -11.89 10.01 31.05
N ALA A 7 -12.33 9.46 29.93
CA ALA A 7 -13.50 9.98 29.27
C ALA A 7 -14.69 9.10 29.69
N SER A 8 -15.70 9.67 30.28
CA SER A 8 -16.99 9.06 30.52
C SER A 8 -17.61 8.68 29.18
N ARG A 9 -17.25 7.53 28.66
CA ARG A 9 -17.86 6.97 27.48
C ARG A 9 -18.97 6.06 27.95
N ALA A 10 -20.18 6.34 27.51
CA ALA A 10 -21.19 5.31 27.44
C ALA A 10 -20.54 4.13 26.75
N CYS A 11 -20.55 2.95 27.38
CA CYS A 11 -20.15 1.72 26.69
C CYS A 11 -21.07 1.56 25.48
N ASP A 12 -20.56 1.93 24.32
CA ASP A 12 -21.21 1.59 23.08
C ASP A 12 -21.00 0.10 22.88
N ASN A 13 -22.06 -0.66 23.12
CA ASN A 13 -22.09 -2.10 22.89
C ASN A 13 -22.54 -2.43 21.46
N SER A 14 -22.62 -1.41 20.58
CA SER A 14 -22.79 -1.63 19.16
C SER A 14 -21.45 -2.09 18.59
N SER A 15 -21.45 -3.11 17.77
CA SER A 15 -20.25 -3.65 17.09
C SER A 15 -19.63 -2.69 16.06
N ALA A 16 -20.05 -1.45 16.02
CA ALA A 16 -19.51 -0.38 15.18
C ALA A 16 -18.65 0.55 16.05
N GLU A 17 -17.44 0.11 16.38
CA GLU A 17 -16.49 0.91 17.14
C GLU A 17 -15.82 1.93 16.23
N MET A 18 -16.20 3.19 16.39
CA MET A 18 -15.50 4.33 15.84
C MET A 18 -14.72 5.02 16.96
N HIS A 19 -13.42 5.19 16.76
CA HIS A 19 -12.40 5.72 17.68
C HIS A 19 -11.78 4.72 18.67
N THR A 20 -10.46 4.83 18.80
CA THR A 20 -9.57 4.02 19.63
C THR A 20 -9.37 2.57 19.16
N THR A 21 -9.67 2.30 17.89
CA THR A 21 -9.45 0.98 17.30
C THR A 21 -8.07 0.90 16.66
N ILE A 22 -7.36 -0.20 16.89
CA ILE A 22 -6.18 -0.52 16.11
C ILE A 22 -6.63 -0.88 14.71
N TYR A 23 -6.26 -0.07 13.74
CA TYR A 23 -6.68 -0.24 12.36
C TYR A 23 -5.60 -0.85 11.47
N SER A 24 -4.35 -0.52 11.73
CA SER A 24 -3.21 -1.03 10.97
C SER A 24 -2.12 -1.53 11.90
N ILE A 25 -1.57 -2.70 11.58
CA ILE A 25 -0.44 -3.32 12.28
C ILE A 25 0.59 -3.76 11.24
N SER A 26 1.86 -3.44 11.48
CA SER A 26 2.96 -3.87 10.62
C SER A 26 4.16 -4.29 11.44
N GLU A 27 4.49 -5.57 11.40
CA GLU A 27 5.72 -6.12 11.95
C GLU A 27 6.85 -5.92 10.95
N SER A 28 8.03 -5.54 11.42
CA SER A 28 9.20 -5.41 10.57
C SER A 28 9.65 -6.78 10.04
N PRO A 29 9.72 -6.96 8.72
CA PRO A 29 10.23 -8.20 8.14
C PRO A 29 11.70 -8.49 8.46
N LYS A 30 12.42 -7.50 8.99
CA LYS A 30 13.85 -7.62 9.36
C LYS A 30 14.05 -7.93 10.83
N ASN A 31 13.12 -7.53 11.68
CA ASN A 31 13.26 -7.68 13.12
C ASN A 31 11.88 -7.75 13.79
N GLY A 32 11.43 -8.94 14.16
CA GLY A 32 10.13 -9.16 14.79
C GLY A 32 9.94 -8.50 16.17
N GLN A 33 10.98 -7.86 16.73
CA GLN A 33 10.83 -7.03 17.93
C GLN A 33 10.26 -5.64 17.61
N ILE A 34 10.25 -5.26 16.32
CA ILE A 34 9.77 -3.96 15.86
C ILE A 34 8.39 -4.14 15.25
N ILE A 35 7.40 -3.53 15.89
CA ILE A 35 6.02 -3.57 15.44
C ILE A 35 5.48 -2.15 15.46
N TRP A 36 4.82 -1.78 14.39
CA TRP A 36 4.13 -0.51 14.22
C TRP A 36 2.62 -0.71 14.33
N VAL A 37 1.95 0.23 14.95
CA VAL A 37 0.49 0.21 15.10
C VAL A 37 -0.07 1.59 14.78
N GLY A 38 -1.10 1.62 13.94
CA GLY A 38 -1.88 2.79 13.61
C GLY A 38 -3.32 2.66 14.11
N THR A 39 -3.88 3.75 14.62
CA THR A 39 -5.26 3.77 15.11
C THR A 39 -6.14 4.74 14.32
N ASP A 40 -7.45 4.52 14.37
CA ASP A 40 -8.45 5.37 13.72
C ASP A 40 -8.58 6.76 14.36
N ASP A 41 -8.20 6.89 15.63
CA ASP A 41 -8.13 8.18 16.35
C ASP A 41 -6.78 8.90 16.19
N GLY A 42 -5.89 8.33 15.32
CA GLY A 42 -4.70 9.01 14.82
C GLY A 42 -3.44 8.81 15.66
N ASN A 43 -3.34 7.74 16.46
CA ASN A 43 -2.09 7.41 17.11
C ASN A 43 -1.21 6.55 16.22
N VAL A 44 0.08 6.85 16.19
CA VAL A 44 1.13 6.01 15.59
C VAL A 44 2.01 5.51 16.71
N GLN A 45 1.92 4.22 17.00
CA GLN A 45 2.68 3.58 18.06
C GLN A 45 3.77 2.68 17.48
N ILE A 46 4.93 2.66 18.12
CA ILE A 46 6.00 1.74 17.80
C ILE A 46 6.47 1.02 19.06
N THR A 47 6.72 -0.27 18.95
CA THR A 47 7.54 -1.04 19.89
C THR A 47 8.84 -1.47 19.22
N ARG A 48 9.91 -1.61 20.01
CA ARG A 48 11.23 -2.09 19.56
C ARG A 48 11.74 -3.23 20.43
N ASP A 49 10.90 -3.77 21.28
CA ASP A 49 11.23 -4.78 22.29
C ASP A 49 10.17 -5.90 22.35
N GLY A 50 9.47 -6.15 21.25
CA GLY A 50 8.48 -7.21 21.15
C GLY A 50 7.23 -6.94 22.00
N ALA A 51 6.71 -5.73 21.91
CA ALA A 51 5.50 -5.27 22.57
C ALA A 51 5.57 -5.10 24.10
N LYS A 52 6.77 -5.09 24.69
CA LYS A 52 6.93 -4.83 26.13
C LYS A 52 6.72 -3.35 26.45
N THR A 53 7.23 -2.46 25.59
CA THR A 53 7.01 -1.02 25.70
C THR A 53 6.57 -0.43 24.36
N TRP A 54 5.77 0.64 24.43
CA TRP A 54 5.24 1.34 23.26
C TRP A 54 5.52 2.83 23.36
N THR A 55 5.86 3.43 22.22
CA THR A 55 6.08 4.87 22.11
C THR A 55 5.14 5.44 21.06
N ASN A 56 4.37 6.45 21.42
CA ASN A 56 3.55 7.19 20.45
C ASN A 56 4.42 8.24 19.75
N VAL A 57 4.53 8.13 18.43
CA VAL A 57 5.38 8.98 17.60
C VAL A 57 4.59 9.91 16.68
N VAL A 58 3.26 9.94 16.77
CA VAL A 58 2.42 10.77 15.88
C VAL A 58 2.71 12.27 16.02
N ALA A 59 3.11 12.71 17.21
CA ALA A 59 3.46 14.12 17.44
C ALA A 59 4.64 14.61 16.56
N ASN A 60 5.43 13.69 16.04
CA ASN A 60 6.58 13.98 15.17
C ASN A 60 6.17 14.14 13.70
N VAL A 61 4.92 13.85 13.33
CA VAL A 61 4.40 14.01 11.98
C VAL A 61 3.98 15.46 11.77
N SER A 62 4.86 16.24 11.17
CA SER A 62 4.61 17.67 10.94
C SER A 62 3.58 17.88 9.82
N GLY A 63 2.75 18.94 9.96
CA GLY A 63 1.75 19.30 8.93
C GLY A 63 0.50 18.42 8.93
N LEU A 64 0.41 17.43 9.81
CA LEU A 64 -0.78 16.60 9.97
C LEU A 64 -1.68 17.15 11.08
N ALA A 65 -2.97 17.25 10.83
CA ALA A 65 -3.93 17.63 11.84
C ALA A 65 -4.15 16.48 12.84
N LYS A 66 -4.48 16.83 14.09
CA LYS A 66 -4.78 15.83 15.13
C LYS A 66 -5.97 14.95 14.74
N ASN A 67 -6.00 13.75 15.28
CA ASN A 67 -7.05 12.77 15.05
C ASN A 67 -7.21 12.40 13.56
N SER A 68 -6.10 12.38 12.83
CA SER A 68 -6.08 11.85 11.44
C SER A 68 -6.01 10.35 11.50
N TRP A 69 -6.99 9.68 10.94
CA TRP A 69 -7.04 8.22 10.90
C TRP A 69 -5.80 7.65 10.21
N VAL A 70 -5.06 6.78 10.91
CA VAL A 70 -3.92 6.05 10.34
C VAL A 70 -4.45 4.88 9.53
N SER A 71 -4.66 5.09 8.25
CA SER A 71 -5.25 4.08 7.38
C SER A 71 -4.30 2.93 7.08
N THR A 72 -3.01 3.20 6.94
CA THR A 72 -1.99 2.14 6.79
C THR A 72 -0.67 2.54 7.42
N ILE A 73 -0.01 1.57 8.03
CA ILE A 73 1.42 1.59 8.34
C ILE A 73 2.08 0.42 7.64
N GLU A 74 3.20 0.67 6.97
CA GLU A 74 4.03 -0.33 6.30
C GLU A 74 5.46 -0.23 6.78
N ALA A 75 5.93 -1.24 7.51
CA ALA A 75 7.33 -1.38 7.89
C ALA A 75 8.16 -1.79 6.69
N SER A 76 9.27 -1.10 6.44
CA SER A 76 10.13 -1.39 5.28
C SER A 76 10.75 -2.78 5.35
N ARG A 77 10.85 -3.41 4.19
CA ARG A 77 11.56 -4.68 4.01
C ARG A 77 13.07 -4.52 3.91
N PHE A 78 13.53 -3.31 3.66
CA PHE A 78 14.95 -3.03 3.38
C PHE A 78 15.69 -2.45 4.57
N ASP A 79 14.98 -1.78 5.48
CA ASP A 79 15.58 -1.12 6.64
C ASP A 79 14.62 -1.15 7.83
N GLU A 80 15.09 -1.61 8.99
CA GLU A 80 14.25 -1.78 10.19
C GLU A 80 13.80 -0.45 10.83
N ALA A 81 14.53 0.64 10.58
CA ALA A 81 14.18 1.96 11.09
C ALA A 81 13.19 2.71 10.19
N THR A 82 12.94 2.17 8.98
CA THR A 82 12.10 2.79 7.96
C THR A 82 10.68 2.26 8.03
N ALA A 83 9.72 3.17 7.95
CA ALA A 83 8.32 2.86 7.77
C ALA A 83 7.61 3.95 6.95
N TYR A 84 6.50 3.58 6.35
CA TYR A 84 5.59 4.46 5.63
C TYR A 84 4.26 4.51 6.35
N ALA A 85 3.57 5.65 6.29
CA ALA A 85 2.23 5.80 6.84
C ALA A 85 1.34 6.62 5.91
N THR A 86 0.08 6.20 5.78
CA THR A 86 -0.97 6.99 5.15
C THR A 86 -1.97 7.44 6.20
N PHE A 87 -2.50 8.65 6.00
CA PHE A 87 -3.51 9.20 6.89
C PHE A 87 -4.72 9.63 6.06
N ASP A 88 -5.87 9.15 6.49
CA ASP A 88 -7.15 9.44 5.87
C ASP A 88 -7.92 10.48 6.70
N ARG A 89 -8.38 11.51 6.04
CA ARG A 89 -9.15 12.61 6.64
C ARG A 89 -10.47 12.88 5.92
N HIS A 90 -10.92 11.96 5.06
CA HIS A 90 -12.14 12.17 4.27
C HIS A 90 -13.37 12.46 5.16
N THR A 91 -13.45 11.84 6.33
CA THR A 91 -14.54 12.07 7.29
C THR A 91 -14.57 13.51 7.84
N PHE A 92 -13.47 14.25 7.71
CA PHE A 92 -13.35 15.66 8.04
C PHE A 92 -13.50 16.57 6.80
N GLY A 93 -13.86 16.00 5.63
CA GLY A 93 -13.96 16.73 4.38
C GLY A 93 -12.60 17.09 3.75
N ASP A 94 -11.50 16.51 4.23
CA ASP A 94 -10.15 16.75 3.72
C ASP A 94 -9.69 15.55 2.88
N MET A 95 -9.71 15.72 1.57
CA MET A 95 -9.45 14.68 0.57
C MET A 95 -7.98 14.64 0.12
N ARG A 96 -7.08 15.36 0.77
CA ARG A 96 -5.66 15.37 0.40
C ARG A 96 -4.99 14.03 0.70
N PRO A 97 -4.09 13.55 -0.19
CA PRO A 97 -3.33 12.33 0.04
C PRO A 97 -2.18 12.58 1.02
N TYR A 98 -2.37 12.21 2.26
CA TYR A 98 -1.35 12.29 3.30
C TYR A 98 -0.52 11.03 3.32
N VAL A 99 0.72 11.12 2.86
CA VAL A 99 1.68 10.02 2.80
C VAL A 99 2.99 10.47 3.44
N TYR A 100 3.49 9.69 4.39
CA TYR A 100 4.70 10.01 5.13
C TYR A 100 5.67 8.83 5.18
N LYS A 101 6.96 9.15 5.31
CA LYS A 101 8.06 8.21 5.48
C LYS A 101 8.90 8.61 6.68
N THR A 102 9.28 7.63 7.48
CA THR A 102 10.34 7.75 8.50
C THR A 102 11.51 6.84 8.16
N THR A 103 12.71 7.20 8.60
CA THR A 103 13.94 6.38 8.49
C THR A 103 14.68 6.28 9.82
N ASP A 104 14.03 6.62 10.92
CA ASP A 104 14.62 6.73 12.25
C ASP A 104 13.67 6.28 13.38
N TYR A 105 12.88 5.24 13.11
CA TYR A 105 11.90 4.69 14.05
C TYR A 105 10.82 5.71 14.47
N GLY A 106 10.45 6.63 13.57
CA GLY A 106 9.40 7.63 13.82
C GLY A 106 9.86 8.83 14.62
N GLN A 107 11.17 9.03 14.85
CA GLN A 107 11.68 10.25 15.49
C GLN A 107 11.46 11.47 14.59
N THR A 108 11.57 11.28 13.28
CA THR A 108 11.20 12.28 12.28
C THR A 108 10.38 11.63 11.15
N TRP A 109 9.48 12.43 10.57
CA TRP A 109 8.66 12.02 9.43
C TRP A 109 8.75 13.06 8.32
N SER A 110 8.96 12.60 7.11
CA SER A 110 8.97 13.41 5.90
C SER A 110 7.72 13.12 5.08
N ALA A 111 6.99 14.16 4.70
CA ALA A 111 5.88 14.01 3.77
C ALA A 111 6.42 13.61 2.39
N LEU A 112 5.83 12.60 1.78
CA LEU A 112 6.06 12.29 0.37
C LEU A 112 5.18 13.20 -0.49
N PRO A 113 5.69 13.78 -1.59
CA PRO A 113 5.00 14.82 -2.36
C PRO A 113 3.90 14.22 -3.28
N ALA A 114 2.96 13.48 -2.70
CA ALA A 114 1.89 12.82 -3.46
C ALA A 114 0.98 13.86 -4.15
N GLN A 115 0.51 14.85 -3.42
CA GLN A 115 -0.36 15.90 -3.96
C GLN A 115 0.33 16.71 -5.06
N ASP A 116 1.60 17.08 -4.88
CA ASP A 116 2.37 17.84 -5.86
C ASP A 116 2.64 17.04 -7.14
N SER A 117 2.64 15.72 -7.03
CA SER A 117 2.73 14.80 -8.17
C SER A 117 1.39 14.52 -8.85
N GLY A 118 0.32 15.20 -8.44
CA GLY A 118 -1.01 15.09 -9.04
C GLY A 118 -1.85 13.92 -8.52
N VAL A 119 -1.44 13.28 -7.44
CA VAL A 119 -2.25 12.25 -6.74
C VAL A 119 -3.55 12.89 -6.25
N ARG A 120 -4.67 12.23 -6.52
CA ARG A 120 -6.00 12.70 -6.17
C ARG A 120 -6.69 11.77 -5.18
N GLY A 121 -7.53 12.35 -4.34
CA GLY A 121 -8.29 11.67 -3.32
C GLY A 121 -7.43 11.33 -2.10
N TYR A 122 -8.07 10.96 -1.01
CA TYR A 122 -7.38 10.55 0.21
C TYR A 122 -6.54 9.29 -0.04
N ALA A 123 -5.40 9.21 0.62
CA ALA A 123 -4.54 8.02 0.60
C ALA A 123 -5.04 7.01 1.63
N HIS A 124 -5.23 5.76 1.23
CA HIS A 124 -5.72 4.72 2.11
C HIS A 124 -4.65 3.68 2.42
N VAL A 125 -3.96 3.17 1.43
CA VAL A 125 -2.94 2.13 1.58
C VAL A 125 -1.65 2.48 0.87
N ILE A 126 -0.51 2.17 1.49
CA ILE A 126 0.81 2.23 0.86
C ILE A 126 1.51 0.88 1.02
N LYS A 127 2.21 0.45 -0.03
CA LYS A 127 3.04 -0.76 -0.04
C LYS A 127 4.39 -0.49 -0.67
N GLU A 128 5.45 -0.97 -0.02
CA GLU A 128 6.81 -1.01 -0.57
C GLU A 128 6.98 -2.32 -1.35
N ASP A 129 7.59 -2.25 -2.55
CA ASP A 129 7.88 -3.46 -3.33
C ASP A 129 8.81 -4.40 -2.56
N THR A 130 8.70 -5.70 -2.85
CA THR A 130 9.47 -6.73 -2.15
C THR A 130 10.92 -6.85 -2.61
N VAL A 131 11.26 -6.25 -3.76
CA VAL A 131 12.56 -6.40 -4.44
C VAL A 131 13.29 -5.06 -4.61
N ASN A 132 12.57 -4.00 -4.95
CA ASN A 132 13.14 -2.67 -5.17
C ASN A 132 12.51 -1.65 -4.21
N ARG A 133 13.32 -1.10 -3.29
CA ARG A 133 12.90 -0.12 -2.27
C ARG A 133 12.35 1.19 -2.84
N ASP A 134 12.68 1.51 -4.08
CA ASP A 134 12.26 2.75 -4.73
C ASP A 134 10.90 2.60 -5.43
N VAL A 135 10.39 1.36 -5.54
CA VAL A 135 9.06 1.10 -6.08
C VAL A 135 8.05 1.05 -4.96
N LEU A 136 7.11 1.99 -5.01
CA LEU A 136 6.02 2.13 -4.04
C LEU A 136 4.67 2.12 -4.77
N PHE A 137 3.67 1.54 -4.11
CA PHE A 137 2.29 1.49 -4.57
C PHE A 137 1.41 2.22 -3.57
N LEU A 138 0.55 3.11 -4.06
CA LEU A 138 -0.33 3.92 -3.25
C LEU A 138 -1.77 3.75 -3.73
N GLY A 139 -2.63 3.24 -2.87
CA GLY A 139 -4.07 3.18 -3.09
C GLY A 139 -4.74 4.44 -2.57
N THR A 140 -5.57 5.05 -3.43
CA THR A 140 -6.35 6.24 -3.09
C THR A 140 -7.81 6.05 -3.47
N GLU A 141 -8.65 7.03 -3.16
CA GLU A 141 -10.06 7.08 -3.58
C GLU A 141 -10.24 6.90 -5.11
N PHE A 142 -9.28 7.35 -5.92
CA PHE A 142 -9.40 7.32 -7.37
C PHE A 142 -8.48 6.31 -8.07
N GLY A 143 -7.97 5.33 -7.33
CA GLY A 143 -7.23 4.23 -7.92
C GLY A 143 -5.83 4.03 -7.37
N LEU A 144 -5.05 3.29 -8.15
CA LEU A 144 -3.67 2.95 -7.86
C LEU A 144 -2.71 3.99 -8.44
N TRP A 145 -1.74 4.38 -7.64
CA TRP A 145 -0.62 5.22 -8.03
C TRP A 145 0.69 4.48 -7.78
N ILE A 146 1.66 4.67 -8.66
CA ILE A 146 2.94 3.99 -8.63
C ILE A 146 4.06 5.03 -8.62
N SER A 147 5.03 4.83 -7.75
CA SER A 147 6.30 5.53 -7.75
C SER A 147 7.43 4.54 -8.03
N VAL A 148 8.43 4.97 -8.79
CA VAL A 148 9.66 4.20 -9.08
C VAL A 148 10.92 4.96 -8.61
N ASP A 149 10.74 5.97 -7.79
CA ASP A 149 11.81 6.86 -7.28
C ASP A 149 11.67 7.14 -5.77
N GLY A 150 11.15 6.17 -5.02
CA GLY A 150 11.05 6.26 -3.55
C GLY A 150 9.96 7.21 -3.06
N GLY A 151 8.96 7.50 -3.89
CA GLY A 151 7.82 8.36 -3.54
C GLY A 151 8.01 9.83 -3.90
N LEU A 152 9.06 10.17 -4.66
CA LEU A 152 9.28 11.56 -5.09
C LEU A 152 8.32 11.99 -6.19
N ARG A 153 7.96 11.08 -7.08
CA ARG A 153 6.97 11.28 -8.15
C ARG A 153 6.02 10.10 -8.22
N TRP A 154 4.78 10.36 -8.60
CA TRP A 154 3.73 9.38 -8.69
C TRP A 154 3.04 9.42 -10.05
N ALA A 155 2.77 8.26 -10.62
CA ALA A 155 2.00 8.10 -11.83
C ALA A 155 0.76 7.25 -11.56
N GLN A 156 -0.40 7.68 -12.06
CA GLN A 156 -1.62 6.89 -11.93
C GLN A 156 -1.56 5.66 -12.85
N TYR A 157 -1.80 4.50 -12.27
CA TYR A 157 -2.04 3.28 -13.04
C TYR A 157 -3.43 3.36 -13.69
N LYS A 158 -3.46 3.35 -15.00
CA LYS A 158 -4.73 3.44 -15.74
C LYS A 158 -5.11 2.13 -16.39
N GLY A 159 -4.17 1.19 -16.58
CA GLY A 159 -4.43 -0.09 -17.22
C GLY A 159 -5.50 -0.01 -18.32
N THR A 160 -5.65 -1.02 -19.12
CA THR A 160 -6.63 -0.97 -20.22
C THR A 160 -8.07 -0.89 -19.70
N ASP A 161 -8.35 -1.54 -18.58
CA ASP A 161 -9.70 -1.70 -18.04
C ASP A 161 -9.82 -1.35 -16.54
N PHE A 162 -8.72 -0.87 -15.89
CA PHE A 162 -8.75 -0.56 -14.48
C PHE A 162 -9.61 0.68 -14.20
N PRO A 163 -10.68 0.56 -13.42
CA PRO A 163 -11.60 1.66 -13.17
C PRO A 163 -11.02 2.70 -12.21
N SER A 164 -11.58 3.91 -12.25
CA SER A 164 -11.37 4.89 -11.19
C SER A 164 -12.23 4.50 -10.00
N VAL A 165 -11.61 3.84 -9.01
CA VAL A 165 -12.28 3.21 -7.87
C VAL A 165 -11.36 3.26 -6.67
N PRO A 166 -11.86 3.38 -5.42
CA PRO A 166 -11.01 3.32 -4.25
C PRO A 166 -10.26 1.99 -4.17
N VAL A 167 -8.96 2.09 -3.87
CA VAL A 167 -8.09 0.94 -3.60
C VAL A 167 -7.80 0.93 -2.11
N ASP A 168 -8.42 0.00 -1.40
CA ASP A 168 -8.42 -0.06 0.05
C ASP A 168 -7.29 -0.94 0.61
N ASP A 169 -6.86 -1.95 -0.17
CA ASP A 169 -5.70 -2.77 0.24
C ASP A 169 -4.91 -3.24 -0.98
N ILE A 170 -3.62 -3.50 -0.75
CA ILE A 170 -2.66 -3.94 -1.76
C ILE A 170 -1.84 -5.09 -1.18
N ALA A 171 -1.84 -6.22 -1.86
CA ALA A 171 -0.99 -7.36 -1.56
C ALA A 171 -0.08 -7.70 -2.74
N MET A 172 1.12 -8.20 -2.45
CA MET A 172 2.06 -8.65 -3.47
C MET A 172 2.24 -10.15 -3.43
N GLN A 173 2.03 -10.78 -4.55
CA GLN A 173 2.36 -12.19 -4.76
C GLN A 173 3.80 -12.30 -5.25
N ALA A 174 4.71 -12.61 -4.32
CA ALA A 174 6.16 -12.50 -4.57
C ALA A 174 6.70 -13.47 -5.63
N ARG A 175 6.10 -14.68 -5.76
CA ARG A 175 6.56 -15.71 -6.71
C ARG A 175 6.35 -15.29 -8.16
N GLU A 176 5.18 -14.75 -8.47
CA GLU A 176 4.80 -14.34 -9.84
C GLU A 176 5.03 -12.84 -10.08
N SER A 177 5.40 -12.11 -9.05
CA SER A 177 5.51 -10.63 -9.08
C SER A 177 4.20 -9.96 -9.46
N ASP A 178 3.08 -10.48 -8.99
CA ASP A 178 1.77 -9.90 -9.25
C ASP A 178 1.36 -8.96 -8.10
N LEU A 179 0.63 -7.90 -8.45
CA LEU A 179 0.03 -6.99 -7.49
C LEU A 179 -1.47 -7.26 -7.42
N VAL A 180 -1.97 -7.52 -6.23
CA VAL A 180 -3.38 -7.79 -5.97
C VAL A 180 -3.99 -6.59 -5.27
N LEU A 181 -5.05 -6.04 -5.85
CA LEU A 181 -5.72 -4.82 -5.39
C LEU A 181 -7.11 -5.16 -4.89
N ALA A 182 -7.39 -4.82 -3.64
CA ALA A 182 -8.76 -4.83 -3.10
C ALA A 182 -9.40 -3.48 -3.35
N THR A 183 -10.53 -3.46 -4.05
CA THR A 183 -11.22 -2.22 -4.42
C THR A 183 -12.58 -2.11 -3.77
N HIS A 184 -13.01 -0.90 -3.47
CA HIS A 184 -14.36 -0.67 -2.95
C HIS A 184 -15.39 -0.75 -4.08
N GLY A 185 -16.18 -1.83 -4.06
CA GLY A 185 -17.32 -2.01 -4.97
C GLY A 185 -17.00 -2.56 -6.37
N ARG A 186 -15.72 -2.86 -6.69
CA ARG A 186 -15.33 -3.43 -7.99
C ARG A 186 -14.52 -4.73 -7.86
N GLY A 187 -14.62 -5.40 -6.71
CA GLY A 187 -13.98 -6.69 -6.46
C GLY A 187 -12.46 -6.58 -6.32
N ILE A 188 -11.79 -7.66 -6.70
CA ILE A 188 -10.33 -7.79 -6.63
C ILE A 188 -9.75 -7.71 -8.04
N TRP A 189 -8.70 -6.92 -8.18
CA TRP A 189 -7.94 -6.77 -9.43
C TRP A 189 -6.55 -7.31 -9.28
N VAL A 190 -6.02 -7.91 -10.33
CA VAL A 190 -4.64 -8.40 -10.38
C VAL A 190 -3.91 -7.66 -11.49
N VAL A 191 -2.78 -7.04 -11.13
CA VAL A 191 -1.82 -6.51 -12.10
C VAL A 191 -0.72 -7.54 -12.22
N ASP A 192 -0.70 -8.23 -13.35
CA ASP A 192 0.28 -9.28 -13.64
C ASP A 192 1.67 -8.66 -13.85
N ASP A 193 2.68 -9.28 -13.26
CA ASP A 193 4.10 -9.04 -13.49
C ASP A 193 4.53 -7.56 -13.38
N ILE A 194 4.75 -7.11 -12.14
CA ILE A 194 5.32 -5.79 -11.87
C ILE A 194 6.86 -5.74 -12.03
N SER A 195 7.51 -6.82 -12.48
CA SER A 195 8.97 -6.85 -12.66
C SER A 195 9.51 -5.73 -13.56
N PRO A 196 8.82 -5.31 -14.64
CA PRO A 196 9.27 -4.20 -15.46
C PRO A 196 9.42 -2.88 -14.68
N LEU A 197 8.55 -2.63 -13.69
CA LEU A 197 8.60 -1.41 -12.87
C LEU A 197 9.89 -1.33 -12.05
N ARG A 198 10.42 -2.48 -11.62
CA ARG A 198 11.65 -2.58 -10.83
C ARG A 198 12.90 -2.17 -11.59
N ALA A 199 12.83 -2.22 -12.92
CA ALA A 199 13.92 -1.84 -13.80
C ALA A 199 13.83 -0.38 -14.29
N LEU A 200 12.71 0.28 -14.02
CA LEU A 200 12.56 1.70 -14.35
C LEU A 200 13.43 2.52 -13.39
N SER A 201 14.31 3.33 -13.97
CA SER A 201 15.11 4.32 -13.24
C SER A 201 15.13 5.62 -14.04
N PRO A 202 15.51 6.74 -13.43
CA PRO A 202 15.69 7.99 -14.18
C PRO A 202 16.59 7.82 -15.41
N GLU A 203 17.65 7.03 -15.31
CA GLU A 203 18.59 6.77 -16.41
C GLU A 203 17.93 5.95 -17.54
N VAL A 204 17.11 4.97 -17.20
CA VAL A 204 16.35 4.19 -18.19
C VAL A 204 15.36 5.08 -18.92
N MET A 205 14.66 5.95 -18.19
CA MET A 205 13.66 6.87 -18.76
C MET A 205 14.25 7.98 -19.65
N THR A 206 15.57 8.16 -19.68
CA THR A 206 16.26 9.08 -20.62
C THR A 206 16.62 8.44 -21.95
N LYS A 207 16.48 7.13 -22.10
CA LYS A 207 16.80 6.41 -23.34
C LYS A 207 15.67 6.51 -24.34
N ASP A 208 15.99 6.42 -25.62
CA ASP A 208 14.98 6.42 -26.70
C ASP A 208 14.09 5.18 -26.64
N ALA A 209 14.66 4.04 -26.26
CA ALA A 209 13.93 2.79 -25.99
C ALA A 209 14.79 1.84 -25.15
N THR A 210 14.16 1.05 -24.32
CA THR A 210 14.83 0.02 -23.51
C THR A 210 13.90 -1.17 -23.32
N LEU A 211 14.38 -2.37 -23.58
CA LEU A 211 13.67 -3.60 -23.23
C LEU A 211 13.74 -3.77 -21.71
N LEU A 212 12.57 -3.91 -21.08
CA LEU A 212 12.46 -4.13 -19.63
C LEU A 212 12.38 -5.63 -19.32
N PRO A 213 12.96 -6.08 -18.20
CA PRO A 213 12.84 -7.46 -17.78
C PRO A 213 11.38 -7.79 -17.46
N GLY A 214 10.98 -9.01 -17.76
CA GLY A 214 9.71 -9.59 -17.37
C GLY A 214 9.94 -10.99 -16.85
N ARG A 215 8.92 -11.62 -16.30
CA ARG A 215 9.01 -13.00 -15.87
C ARG A 215 9.16 -13.94 -17.07
N PRO A 216 9.76 -15.12 -16.87
CA PRO A 216 9.80 -16.14 -17.91
C PRO A 216 8.40 -16.56 -18.37
N SER A 217 8.18 -16.63 -19.66
CA SER A 217 6.94 -17.19 -20.22
C SER A 217 6.99 -18.71 -20.20
N ILE A 218 5.95 -19.32 -19.69
CA ILE A 218 5.83 -20.78 -19.65
C ILE A 218 4.87 -21.19 -20.76
N GLN A 219 5.36 -22.00 -21.67
CA GLN A 219 4.52 -22.59 -22.68
C GLN A 219 3.76 -23.78 -22.07
N TYR A 220 2.45 -23.69 -22.05
CA TYR A 220 1.58 -24.78 -21.65
C TYR A 220 1.09 -25.50 -22.90
N PHE A 221 1.02 -26.83 -22.83
CA PHE A 221 0.29 -27.62 -23.80
C PHE A 221 -1.11 -27.83 -23.22
N ASP A 222 -2.12 -27.34 -23.89
CA ASP A 222 -3.51 -27.64 -23.53
C ASP A 222 -3.76 -29.13 -23.72
N VAL A 223 -4.08 -29.82 -22.64
CA VAL A 223 -4.57 -31.21 -22.72
C VAL A 223 -6.09 -31.10 -22.78
N GLU A 224 -6.66 -31.51 -23.91
CA GLU A 224 -8.12 -31.62 -24.04
C GLU A 224 -8.65 -32.60 -22.98
N GLY A 225 -9.53 -32.14 -22.12
CA GLY A 225 -10.15 -32.95 -21.09
C GLY A 225 -10.19 -32.26 -19.72
N GLY A 226 -11.09 -31.33 -19.53
CA GLY A 226 -11.47 -30.77 -18.23
C GLY A 226 -12.74 -31.44 -17.70
N TRP A 227 -12.96 -31.35 -16.39
CA TRP A 227 -14.27 -31.67 -15.82
C TRP A 227 -15.31 -30.72 -16.40
N PRO A 228 -16.50 -31.20 -16.76
CA PRO A 228 -17.57 -30.34 -17.22
C PRO A 228 -17.94 -29.38 -16.07
N GLU A 229 -17.75 -28.09 -16.31
CA GLU A 229 -18.17 -27.06 -15.38
C GLU A 229 -19.56 -26.57 -15.75
N GLY A 230 -20.40 -26.28 -14.74
CA GLY A 230 -21.76 -25.80 -14.97
C GLY A 230 -21.77 -24.43 -15.63
N ASP A 231 -22.85 -24.10 -16.32
CA ASP A 231 -23.01 -22.87 -17.11
C ASP A 231 -23.02 -21.57 -16.28
N GLU A 232 -23.11 -21.66 -14.95
CA GLU A 232 -23.21 -20.50 -14.04
C GLU A 232 -21.90 -20.15 -13.34
N THR A 233 -20.76 -20.74 -13.74
CA THR A 233 -19.48 -20.46 -13.08
C THR A 233 -18.88 -19.16 -13.63
N PHE A 234 -18.83 -18.11 -12.79
CA PHE A 234 -18.11 -16.88 -13.12
C PHE A 234 -16.61 -17.15 -13.19
N ARG A 235 -16.01 -16.76 -14.30
CA ARG A 235 -14.55 -16.82 -14.49
C ARG A 235 -14.03 -15.45 -14.89
N GLY A 236 -13.02 -14.96 -14.17
CA GLY A 236 -12.22 -13.84 -14.62
C GLY A 236 -11.39 -14.23 -15.86
N ARG A 237 -10.92 -13.25 -16.61
CA ARG A 237 -9.95 -13.50 -17.68
C ARG A 237 -8.66 -14.01 -17.07
N ASN A 238 -8.16 -15.12 -17.61
CA ASN A 238 -6.81 -15.55 -17.31
C ASN A 238 -5.80 -14.63 -18.00
N ARG A 239 -4.63 -14.56 -17.42
CA ARG A 239 -3.45 -13.96 -18.03
C ARG A 239 -3.20 -14.57 -19.42
N PRO A 240 -2.77 -13.77 -20.44
CA PRO A 240 -2.34 -14.30 -21.72
C PRO A 240 -1.24 -15.37 -21.54
N ALA A 241 -1.35 -16.46 -22.30
CA ALA A 241 -0.34 -17.53 -22.29
C ALA A 241 0.92 -17.15 -23.09
N ASP A 242 0.86 -16.05 -23.84
CA ASP A 242 1.94 -15.61 -24.71
C ASP A 242 3.07 -14.92 -23.92
N ALA A 243 4.26 -14.85 -24.57
CA ALA A 243 5.38 -14.11 -24.05
C ALA A 243 5.05 -12.60 -24.02
N GLN A 244 5.16 -12.00 -22.84
CA GLN A 244 4.95 -10.56 -22.67
C GLN A 244 6.28 -9.84 -22.89
N ILE A 245 6.31 -8.90 -23.82
CA ILE A 245 7.47 -8.05 -24.09
C ILE A 245 7.13 -6.64 -23.64
N THR A 246 7.82 -6.17 -22.60
CA THR A 246 7.63 -4.84 -22.04
C THR A 246 8.82 -3.96 -22.41
N TYR A 247 8.57 -2.76 -22.88
CA TYR A 247 9.60 -1.78 -23.22
C TYR A 247 9.19 -0.37 -22.77
N TYR A 248 10.19 0.47 -22.60
CA TYR A 248 10.07 1.89 -22.35
C TYR A 248 10.40 2.64 -23.63
#